data_decea23f937dee736110c0afd4961001
#
_entry.id   decea23f937dee736110c0afd4961001
#
_cell.length_a   1.000
_cell.length_b   1.000
_cell.length_c   1.000
_cell.angle_alpha   90.00
_cell.angle_beta   90.00
_cell.angle_gamma   90.00
#
_symmetry.space_group_name_H-M   'P 1'
#
loop_
_entity.id
_entity.type
_entity.pdbx_description
1 polymer ?
#
loop_
_entity_poly.entity_id
_entity_poly.type
_entity_poly.pdbx_seq_one_letter_code
_entity_poly.pdbx_strand_id
1 'polypeptide(L)'
;MKFISWNVNGLRACVGKDFESQFKALDADFFCLQETKMQEGQLDLKFEGYESYWNYAEKKGYSGTAIYTRHQPLSVSYGMGVEEHDHEGRVITLEYDNFYLVTCYTPNSQTELKRLDYRMTWEDDFRKFLKDLDAKKAVVVCGDLNVAHQEIDIKNPKTNRRNAGFTDEERDKMTELLNDGFTDTFRYLHPEEVTYSWWSYRFKAREKNAGWRIDYFLVSDRLREQITEAKIHTDIMGSDHCPVEVDLAL
;
A
#
# COMPACT_ATOMS: atom_id res chain seq x y z
N MET A 1 11.93 2.93 13.73
CA MET A 1 10.73 3.66 13.27
C MET A 1 9.64 2.68 12.89
N LYS A 2 8.41 2.99 13.26
CA LYS A 2 7.23 2.17 12.94
C LYS A 2 6.45 2.78 11.78
N PHE A 3 6.15 1.99 10.78
CA PHE A 3 5.39 2.36 9.59
C PHE A 3 4.12 1.51 9.51
N ILE A 4 2.99 2.16 9.31
CA ILE A 4 1.67 1.51 9.09
C ILE A 4 1.15 1.90 7.72
N SER A 5 0.54 0.96 7.04
CA SER A 5 -0.16 1.17 5.77
C SER A 5 -1.54 0.52 5.82
N TRP A 6 -2.57 1.26 5.43
CA TRP A 6 -3.95 0.78 5.48
C TRP A 6 -4.78 1.32 4.30
N ASN A 7 -5.28 0.42 3.47
CA ASN A 7 -6.35 0.76 2.55
C ASN A 7 -7.65 0.84 3.34
N VAL A 8 -8.21 2.03 3.47
CA VAL A 8 -9.39 2.30 4.32
C VAL A 8 -10.72 2.17 3.57
N ASN A 9 -10.68 1.96 2.26
CA ASN A 9 -11.87 1.81 1.41
C ASN A 9 -12.93 2.88 1.69
N GLY A 10 -12.49 4.15 1.66
CA GLY A 10 -13.29 5.31 2.04
C GLY A 10 -13.02 5.72 3.48
N LEU A 11 -12.20 6.77 3.67
CA LEU A 11 -11.79 7.20 5.02
C LEU A 11 -12.98 7.66 5.87
N ARG A 12 -13.93 8.39 5.29
CA ARG A 12 -15.11 8.87 6.04
C ARG A 12 -15.92 7.70 6.62
N ALA A 13 -16.09 6.63 5.87
CA ALA A 13 -16.76 5.43 6.35
C ALA A 13 -15.94 4.72 7.43
N CYS A 14 -14.62 4.64 7.26
CA CYS A 14 -13.71 4.01 8.21
C CYS A 14 -13.65 4.78 9.53
N VAL A 15 -13.68 6.11 9.51
CA VAL A 15 -13.74 6.97 10.71
C VAL A 15 -14.99 6.64 11.52
N GLY A 16 -16.12 6.38 10.89
CA GLY A 16 -17.33 5.92 11.57
C GLY A 16 -17.23 4.51 12.16
N LYS A 17 -16.13 3.81 11.94
CA LYS A 17 -15.88 2.44 12.40
C LYS A 17 -14.59 2.33 13.23
N ASP A 18 -14.37 3.31 14.10
CA ASP A 18 -13.27 3.31 15.09
C ASP A 18 -11.85 3.57 14.55
N PHE A 19 -11.72 4.21 13.39
CA PHE A 19 -10.42 4.55 12.80
C PHE A 19 -9.50 5.32 13.78
N GLU A 20 -10.04 6.32 14.48
CA GLU A 20 -9.23 7.18 15.36
C GLU A 20 -8.61 6.39 16.53
N SER A 21 -9.37 5.49 17.16
CA SER A 21 -8.84 4.62 18.21
C SER A 21 -7.74 3.70 17.68
N GLN A 22 -7.93 3.12 16.51
CA GLN A 22 -6.94 2.24 15.89
C GLN A 22 -5.68 3.02 15.51
N PHE A 23 -5.82 4.21 14.94
CA PHE A 23 -4.70 5.08 14.62
C PHE A 23 -3.85 5.38 15.87
N LYS A 24 -4.49 5.77 16.97
CA LYS A 24 -3.80 6.07 18.22
C LYS A 24 -3.15 4.84 18.85
N ALA A 25 -3.83 3.70 18.84
CA ALA A 25 -3.34 2.46 19.41
C ALA A 25 -2.10 1.92 18.66
N LEU A 26 -2.06 2.06 17.34
CA LEU A 26 -0.93 1.63 16.53
C LEU A 26 0.32 2.50 16.74
N ASP A 27 0.16 3.75 17.13
CA ASP A 27 1.22 4.66 17.59
C ASP A 27 2.43 4.68 16.62
N ALA A 28 2.17 4.92 15.36
CA ALA A 28 3.19 4.86 14.30
C ALA A 28 3.93 6.18 14.12
N ASP A 29 5.18 6.11 13.64
CA ASP A 29 5.91 7.27 13.12
C ASP A 29 5.31 7.74 11.80
N PHE A 30 4.90 6.79 10.96
CA PHE A 30 4.29 7.02 9.65
C PHE A 30 3.03 6.18 9.50
N PHE A 31 1.94 6.81 9.11
CA PHE A 31 0.67 6.13 8.87
C PHE A 31 0.17 6.49 7.46
N CYS A 32 0.26 5.53 6.56
CA CYS A 32 -0.08 5.71 5.15
C CYS A 32 -1.47 5.14 4.85
N LEU A 33 -2.27 5.89 4.09
CA LEU A 33 -3.63 5.53 3.72
C LEU A 33 -3.76 5.41 2.21
N GLN A 34 -4.51 4.42 1.77
CA GLN A 34 -4.91 4.27 0.38
C GLN A 34 -6.43 4.21 0.29
N GLU A 35 -6.94 4.56 -0.87
CA GLU A 35 -8.37 4.57 -1.17
C GLU A 35 -9.18 5.41 -0.17
N THR A 36 -8.70 6.65 0.04
CA THR A 36 -9.37 7.59 0.95
C THR A 36 -10.73 8.02 0.42
N LYS A 37 -10.94 8.02 -0.90
CA LYS A 37 -12.17 8.42 -1.60
C LYS A 37 -12.65 9.82 -1.21
N MET A 38 -11.69 10.71 -0.93
CA MET A 38 -11.96 12.05 -0.43
C MET A 38 -11.58 13.13 -1.42
N GLN A 39 -12.13 14.31 -1.18
CA GLN A 39 -11.71 15.57 -1.80
C GLN A 39 -11.33 16.56 -0.71
N GLU A 40 -10.55 17.57 -1.06
CA GLU A 40 -10.12 18.60 -0.13
C GLU A 40 -11.32 19.22 0.62
N GLY A 41 -11.18 19.37 1.93
CA GLY A 41 -12.20 20.00 2.77
C GLY A 41 -13.37 19.11 3.18
N GLN A 42 -13.46 17.85 2.75
CA GLN A 42 -14.56 16.97 3.12
C GLN A 42 -14.45 16.39 4.55
N LEU A 43 -13.25 16.33 5.09
CA LEU A 43 -13.00 15.85 6.44
C LEU A 43 -11.78 16.56 7.01
N ASP A 44 -11.92 17.15 8.19
CA ASP A 44 -10.79 17.71 8.93
C ASP A 44 -10.39 16.72 10.03
N LEU A 45 -9.47 15.82 9.70
CA LEU A 45 -8.98 14.77 10.59
C LEU A 45 -7.51 15.04 10.92
N LYS A 46 -7.28 15.60 12.11
CA LYS A 46 -5.96 15.96 12.62
C LYS A 46 -5.63 15.15 13.86
N PHE A 47 -4.36 14.77 13.99
CA PHE A 47 -3.83 14.10 15.17
C PHE A 47 -2.68 14.91 15.74
N GLU A 48 -2.64 15.06 17.05
CA GLU A 48 -1.57 15.78 17.73
C GLU A 48 -0.21 15.15 17.46
N GLY A 49 0.76 15.97 17.07
CA GLY A 49 2.13 15.52 16.76
C GLY A 49 2.31 14.99 15.34
N TYR A 50 1.26 15.02 14.52
CA TYR A 50 1.34 14.59 13.13
C TYR A 50 1.06 15.73 12.16
N GLU A 51 1.81 15.75 11.08
CA GLU A 51 1.44 16.45 9.85
C GLU A 51 0.86 15.45 8.85
N SER A 52 0.05 15.92 7.92
CA SER A 52 -0.57 15.06 6.90
C SER A 52 -0.43 15.64 5.50
N TYR A 53 -0.27 14.75 4.54
CA TYR A 53 -0.14 15.06 3.11
C TYR A 53 -1.15 14.23 2.35
N TRP A 54 -1.89 14.85 1.43
CA TRP A 54 -3.03 14.25 0.74
C TRP A 54 -2.88 14.38 -0.76
N ASN A 55 -3.16 13.30 -1.47
CA ASN A 55 -3.26 13.30 -2.93
C ASN A 55 -4.65 12.81 -3.31
N TYR A 56 -5.45 13.69 -3.88
CA TYR A 56 -6.84 13.42 -4.26
C TYR A 56 -6.93 13.05 -5.73
N ALA A 57 -7.80 12.09 -6.07
CA ALA A 57 -8.16 11.85 -7.47
C ALA A 57 -9.01 13.01 -8.00
N GLU A 58 -8.90 13.30 -9.27
CA GLU A 58 -9.79 14.28 -9.94
C GLU A 58 -11.24 13.79 -9.91
N LYS A 59 -11.45 12.49 -10.07
CA LYS A 59 -12.77 11.87 -9.95
C LYS A 59 -13.18 11.79 -8.48
N LYS A 60 -14.31 12.39 -8.13
CA LYS A 60 -14.86 12.39 -6.77
C LYS A 60 -15.23 10.98 -6.31
N GLY A 61 -14.99 10.71 -5.02
CA GLY A 61 -15.34 9.43 -4.39
C GLY A 61 -14.53 8.24 -4.90
N TYR A 62 -13.33 8.46 -5.40
CA TYR A 62 -12.51 7.46 -6.06
C TYR A 62 -11.04 7.59 -5.64
N SER A 63 -10.34 6.46 -5.44
CA SER A 63 -8.90 6.40 -5.17
C SER A 63 -8.46 7.34 -4.04
N GLY A 64 -7.31 8.00 -4.17
CA GLY A 64 -6.78 8.93 -3.19
C GLY A 64 -5.86 8.26 -2.17
N THR A 65 -4.81 8.97 -1.79
CA THR A 65 -3.82 8.53 -0.80
C THR A 65 -3.54 9.64 0.21
N ALA A 66 -3.03 9.26 1.39
CA ALA A 66 -2.60 10.21 2.40
C ALA A 66 -1.46 9.62 3.24
N ILE A 67 -0.64 10.48 3.82
CA ILE A 67 0.38 10.10 4.80
C ILE A 67 0.27 11.03 6.01
N TYR A 68 0.16 10.44 7.20
CA TYR A 68 0.39 11.10 8.48
C TYR A 68 1.81 10.80 8.95
N THR A 69 2.56 11.81 9.35
CA THR A 69 3.94 11.66 9.79
C THR A 69 4.25 12.50 11.01
N ARG A 70 5.03 11.95 11.95
CA ARG A 70 5.62 12.67 13.09
C ARG A 70 6.93 13.38 12.71
N HIS A 71 7.48 13.11 11.54
CA HIS A 71 8.78 13.60 11.10
C HIS A 71 8.63 14.56 9.94
N GLN A 72 9.21 15.75 10.05
CA GLN A 72 9.18 16.76 8.99
C GLN A 72 9.97 16.28 7.77
N PRO A 73 9.36 16.09 6.60
CA PRO A 73 10.10 15.72 5.40
C PRO A 73 10.90 16.90 4.81
N LEU A 74 11.98 16.57 4.11
CA LEU A 74 12.75 17.56 3.34
C LEU A 74 11.96 18.06 2.13
N SER A 75 11.19 17.16 1.50
CA SER A 75 10.31 17.49 0.37
C SER A 75 9.13 16.52 0.31
N VAL A 76 8.08 16.96 -0.36
CA VAL A 76 6.89 16.17 -0.64
C VAL A 76 6.62 16.24 -2.13
N SER A 77 6.35 15.11 -2.78
CA SER A 77 5.92 15.09 -4.17
C SER A 77 4.71 14.17 -4.36
N TYR A 78 3.91 14.47 -5.36
CA TYR A 78 2.65 13.80 -5.67
C TYR A 78 2.72 13.23 -7.07
N GLY A 79 2.28 11.96 -7.21
CA GLY A 79 2.38 11.26 -8.49
C GLY A 79 3.79 10.74 -8.77
N MET A 80 4.01 10.28 -9.98
CA MET A 80 5.30 9.76 -10.42
C MET A 80 5.92 10.56 -11.59
N GLY A 81 5.33 11.71 -11.95
CA GLY A 81 5.79 12.54 -13.04
C GLY A 81 5.36 12.04 -14.43
N VAL A 82 4.35 11.20 -14.50
CA VAL A 82 3.76 10.69 -15.74
C VAL A 82 2.31 11.13 -15.79
N GLU A 83 1.99 12.05 -16.72
CA GLU A 83 0.67 12.67 -16.79
C GLU A 83 -0.47 11.65 -16.86
N GLU A 84 -0.32 10.60 -17.66
CA GLU A 84 -1.31 9.54 -17.80
C GLU A 84 -1.70 8.88 -16.47
N HIS A 85 -0.78 8.86 -15.49
CA HIS A 85 -0.95 8.19 -14.20
C HIS A 85 -1.32 9.11 -13.05
N ASP A 86 -1.07 10.42 -13.16
CA ASP A 86 -1.06 11.33 -12.02
C ASP A 86 -2.39 12.04 -11.74
N HIS A 87 -3.50 11.57 -12.32
CA HIS A 87 -4.84 12.14 -12.13
C HIS A 87 -5.70 11.39 -11.09
N GLU A 88 -5.21 10.26 -10.58
CA GLU A 88 -6.02 9.40 -9.71
C GLU A 88 -5.56 9.40 -8.23
N GLY A 89 -4.64 10.30 -7.85
CA GLY A 89 -4.22 10.45 -6.44
C GLY A 89 -3.56 9.21 -5.84
N ARG A 90 -2.73 8.49 -6.62
CA ARG A 90 -2.25 7.15 -6.25
C ARG A 90 -0.92 7.10 -5.53
N VAL A 91 -0.09 8.15 -5.64
CA VAL A 91 1.29 8.12 -5.15
C VAL A 91 1.62 9.41 -4.40
N ILE A 92 2.19 9.27 -3.20
CA ILE A 92 2.82 10.36 -2.45
C ILE A 92 4.24 9.91 -2.07
N THR A 93 5.21 10.79 -2.25
CA THR A 93 6.60 10.57 -1.84
C THR A 93 7.03 11.62 -0.82
N LEU A 94 7.49 11.17 0.35
CA LEU A 94 8.16 12.00 1.34
C LEU A 94 9.66 11.73 1.30
N GLU A 95 10.47 12.78 1.25
CA GLU A 95 11.92 12.68 1.29
C GLU A 95 12.45 12.96 2.70
N TYR A 96 13.31 12.09 3.20
CA TYR A 96 14.07 12.26 4.44
C TYR A 96 15.57 12.21 4.14
N ASP A 97 16.41 12.47 5.15
CA ASP A 97 17.87 12.49 4.95
C ASP A 97 18.41 11.18 4.36
N ASN A 98 17.93 10.04 4.84
CA ASN A 98 18.48 8.72 4.53
C ASN A 98 17.57 7.84 3.69
N PHE A 99 16.31 8.23 3.46
CA PHE A 99 15.36 7.42 2.71
C PHE A 99 14.22 8.25 2.12
N TYR A 100 13.53 7.65 1.15
CA TYR A 100 12.22 8.10 0.67
C TYR A 100 11.14 7.17 1.22
N LEU A 101 10.00 7.74 1.63
CA LEU A 101 8.78 6.99 1.90
C LEU A 101 7.80 7.22 0.75
N VAL A 102 7.39 6.14 0.09
CA VAL A 102 6.41 6.16 -0.99
C VAL A 102 5.17 5.38 -0.55
N THR A 103 4.00 6.02 -0.55
CA THR A 103 2.74 5.30 -0.46
C THR A 103 2.12 5.17 -1.85
N CYS A 104 1.52 4.04 -2.12
CA CYS A 104 0.95 3.73 -3.42
C CYS A 104 -0.38 3.00 -3.31
N TYR A 105 -1.33 3.42 -4.15
CA TYR A 105 -2.53 2.66 -4.45
C TYR A 105 -2.51 2.25 -5.92
N THR A 106 -2.10 1.02 -6.19
CA THR A 106 -1.96 0.47 -7.55
C THR A 106 -3.34 0.34 -8.21
N PRO A 107 -3.48 0.73 -9.49
CA PRO A 107 -4.76 0.56 -10.18
C PRO A 107 -5.17 -0.90 -10.28
N ASN A 108 -6.43 -1.19 -9.95
CA ASN A 108 -7.03 -2.51 -10.11
C ASN A 108 -7.26 -2.80 -11.59
N SER A 109 -6.98 -4.03 -12.03
CA SER A 109 -7.21 -4.45 -13.42
C SER A 109 -8.69 -4.61 -13.79
N GLN A 110 -9.57 -4.59 -12.80
CA GLN A 110 -11.03 -4.63 -12.90
C GLN A 110 -11.58 -5.98 -13.42
N THR A 111 -12.90 -6.12 -13.29
CA THR A 111 -13.64 -7.27 -13.78
C THR A 111 -13.39 -7.47 -15.28
N GLU A 112 -13.24 -8.73 -15.71
CA GLU A 112 -12.90 -9.08 -17.09
C GLU A 112 -11.57 -8.49 -17.57
N LEU A 113 -10.72 -8.06 -16.63
CA LEU A 113 -9.39 -7.52 -16.91
C LEU A 113 -9.40 -6.30 -17.85
N LYS A 114 -10.44 -5.49 -17.77
CA LYS A 114 -10.66 -4.32 -18.65
C LYS A 114 -9.51 -3.31 -18.59
N ARG A 115 -8.79 -3.26 -17.48
CA ARG A 115 -7.71 -2.30 -17.24
C ARG A 115 -6.34 -2.96 -17.15
N LEU A 116 -6.22 -4.24 -17.51
CA LEU A 116 -4.96 -4.97 -17.37
C LEU A 116 -3.83 -4.34 -18.20
N ASP A 117 -4.09 -4.01 -19.46
CA ASP A 117 -3.07 -3.41 -20.33
C ASP A 117 -2.57 -2.08 -19.78
N TYR A 118 -3.46 -1.22 -19.32
CA TYR A 118 -3.10 0.02 -18.64
C TYR A 118 -2.25 -0.25 -17.39
N ARG A 119 -2.66 -1.23 -16.59
CA ARG A 119 -1.91 -1.60 -15.37
C ARG A 119 -0.50 -2.07 -15.69
N MET A 120 -0.28 -2.80 -16.77
CA MET A 120 1.06 -3.24 -17.16
C MET A 120 1.98 -2.05 -17.47
N THR A 121 1.48 -1.06 -18.19
CA THR A 121 2.20 0.21 -18.41
C THR A 121 2.46 0.94 -17.09
N TRP A 122 1.46 1.05 -16.24
CA TRP A 122 1.56 1.69 -14.92
C TRP A 122 2.65 1.03 -14.06
N GLU A 123 2.68 -0.30 -14.03
CA GLU A 123 3.67 -1.08 -13.27
C GLU A 123 5.11 -0.82 -13.76
N ASP A 124 5.33 -0.76 -15.06
CA ASP A 124 6.65 -0.48 -15.62
C ASP A 124 7.12 0.94 -15.26
N ASP A 125 6.23 1.92 -15.36
CA ASP A 125 6.53 3.30 -15.01
C ASP A 125 6.75 3.48 -13.50
N PHE A 126 5.97 2.79 -12.67
CA PHE A 126 6.16 2.82 -11.21
C PHE A 126 7.48 2.18 -10.79
N ARG A 127 7.84 1.03 -11.37
CA ARG A 127 9.14 0.38 -11.13
C ARG A 127 10.29 1.31 -11.50
N LYS A 128 10.23 1.96 -12.66
CA LYS A 128 11.22 2.94 -13.08
C LYS A 128 11.31 4.10 -12.08
N PHE A 129 10.17 4.63 -11.66
CA PHE A 129 10.09 5.70 -10.66
C PHE A 129 10.79 5.29 -9.35
N LEU A 130 10.50 4.11 -8.84
CA LEU A 130 11.13 3.61 -7.60
C LEU A 130 12.63 3.40 -7.77
N LYS A 131 13.09 2.91 -8.92
CA LYS A 131 14.51 2.73 -9.22
C LYS A 131 15.24 4.06 -9.29
N ASP A 132 14.65 5.07 -9.87
CA ASP A 132 15.24 6.42 -9.95
C ASP A 132 15.39 7.02 -8.54
N LEU A 133 14.43 6.81 -7.64
CA LEU A 133 14.54 7.19 -6.24
C LEU A 133 15.65 6.40 -5.52
N ASP A 134 15.66 5.07 -5.71
CA ASP A 134 16.62 4.17 -5.06
C ASP A 134 18.06 4.47 -5.46
N ALA A 135 18.28 4.99 -6.65
CA ALA A 135 19.60 5.44 -7.09
C ALA A 135 20.15 6.63 -6.27
N LYS A 136 19.27 7.36 -5.58
CA LYS A 136 19.64 8.52 -4.75
C LYS A 136 19.71 8.17 -3.28
N LYS A 137 18.67 7.51 -2.75
CA LYS A 137 18.52 7.10 -1.35
C LYS A 137 17.73 5.81 -1.28
N ALA A 138 17.85 5.07 -0.20
CA ALA A 138 17.02 3.92 0.06
C ALA A 138 15.52 4.29 0.03
N VAL A 139 14.68 3.36 -0.39
CA VAL A 139 13.23 3.57 -0.54
C VAL A 139 12.48 2.61 0.38
N VAL A 140 11.51 3.15 1.12
CA VAL A 140 10.46 2.39 1.80
C VAL A 140 9.19 2.63 1.03
N VAL A 141 8.61 1.60 0.44
CA VAL A 141 7.37 1.71 -0.33
C VAL A 141 6.28 0.86 0.30
N CYS A 142 5.08 1.40 0.39
CA CYS A 142 3.95 0.70 0.96
C CYS A 142 2.67 0.95 0.18
N GLY A 143 1.70 0.11 0.43
CA GLY A 143 0.34 0.33 0.00
C GLY A 143 -0.35 -0.92 -0.49
N ASP A 144 -1.52 -0.68 -1.06
CA ASP A 144 -2.29 -1.70 -1.77
C ASP A 144 -1.72 -1.84 -3.18
N LEU A 145 -0.97 -2.91 -3.41
CA LEU A 145 -0.35 -3.19 -4.70
C LEU A 145 -1.26 -4.02 -5.61
N ASN A 146 -2.47 -4.32 -5.17
CA ASN A 146 -3.50 -5.02 -5.94
C ASN A 146 -3.00 -6.31 -6.62
N VAL A 147 -2.11 -7.03 -5.95
CA VAL A 147 -1.60 -8.33 -6.40
C VAL A 147 -1.25 -9.23 -5.23
N ALA A 148 -1.71 -10.47 -5.26
CA ALA A 148 -1.17 -11.55 -4.44
C ALA A 148 0.01 -12.15 -5.22
N HIS A 149 1.22 -12.04 -4.69
CA HIS A 149 2.45 -12.37 -5.45
C HIS A 149 2.57 -13.86 -5.74
N GLN A 150 2.47 -14.70 -4.71
CA GLN A 150 2.65 -16.14 -4.81
C GLN A 150 1.37 -16.90 -4.37
N GLU A 151 1.33 -18.20 -4.63
CA GLU A 151 0.18 -19.02 -4.23
C GLU A 151 -0.08 -19.01 -2.72
N ILE A 152 0.96 -18.86 -1.90
CA ILE A 152 0.85 -18.71 -0.45
C ILE A 152 0.08 -17.44 -0.04
N ASP A 153 0.03 -16.45 -0.92
CA ASP A 153 -0.58 -15.13 -0.66
C ASP A 153 -2.08 -15.07 -0.97
N ILE A 154 -2.69 -16.19 -1.36
CA ILE A 154 -4.10 -16.24 -1.73
C ILE A 154 -4.72 -17.58 -1.34
N LYS A 155 -5.98 -17.55 -0.87
CA LYS A 155 -6.69 -18.76 -0.41
C LYS A 155 -6.99 -19.76 -1.53
N ASN A 156 -7.39 -19.29 -2.70
CA ASN A 156 -7.81 -20.15 -3.80
C ASN A 156 -7.03 -19.82 -5.09
N PRO A 157 -5.74 -20.18 -5.18
CA PRO A 157 -4.90 -19.74 -6.29
C PRO A 157 -5.38 -20.27 -7.66
N LYS A 158 -5.82 -21.52 -7.73
CA LYS A 158 -6.20 -22.14 -9.00
C LYS A 158 -7.41 -21.47 -9.66
N THR A 159 -8.44 -21.13 -8.87
CA THR A 159 -9.67 -20.52 -9.39
C THR A 159 -9.54 -19.02 -9.67
N ASN A 160 -8.49 -18.37 -9.14
CA ASN A 160 -8.27 -16.94 -9.29
C ASN A 160 -7.20 -16.56 -10.31
N ARG A 161 -6.61 -17.53 -11.00
CA ARG A 161 -5.47 -17.30 -11.91
C ARG A 161 -5.73 -16.29 -13.02
N ARG A 162 -6.99 -16.11 -13.44
CA ARG A 162 -7.37 -15.11 -14.44
C ARG A 162 -8.26 -14.02 -13.88
N ASN A 163 -8.26 -13.83 -12.57
CA ASN A 163 -8.96 -12.73 -11.92
C ASN A 163 -7.99 -11.58 -11.59
N ALA A 164 -8.49 -10.35 -11.61
CA ALA A 164 -7.73 -9.17 -11.23
C ALA A 164 -7.06 -9.37 -9.86
N GLY A 165 -5.76 -9.10 -9.77
CA GLY A 165 -4.96 -9.28 -8.56
C GLY A 165 -4.20 -10.61 -8.49
N PHE A 166 -4.46 -11.57 -9.39
CA PHE A 166 -3.73 -12.84 -9.43
C PHE A 166 -3.46 -13.35 -10.85
N THR A 167 -3.47 -12.47 -11.83
CA THR A 167 -3.06 -12.85 -13.20
C THR A 167 -1.56 -13.09 -13.25
N ASP A 168 -1.11 -13.93 -14.17
CA ASP A 168 0.31 -14.17 -14.38
C ASP A 168 1.05 -12.86 -14.67
N GLU A 169 0.43 -11.97 -15.49
CA GLU A 169 0.98 -10.68 -15.86
C GLU A 169 1.23 -9.77 -14.63
N GLU A 170 0.25 -9.68 -13.72
CA GLU A 170 0.38 -8.88 -12.49
C GLU A 170 1.43 -9.47 -11.54
N ARG A 171 1.44 -10.78 -11.36
CA ARG A 171 2.43 -11.49 -10.54
C ARG A 171 3.85 -11.34 -11.11
N ASP A 172 4.00 -11.41 -12.41
CA ASP A 172 5.30 -11.21 -13.09
C ASP A 172 5.83 -9.79 -12.85
N LYS A 173 4.97 -8.77 -12.90
CA LYS A 173 5.37 -7.39 -12.59
C LYS A 173 5.83 -7.23 -11.14
N MET A 174 5.21 -7.91 -10.19
CA MET A 174 5.69 -7.93 -8.81
C MET A 174 7.06 -8.60 -8.70
N THR A 175 7.27 -9.71 -9.40
CA THR A 175 8.56 -10.39 -9.46
C THR A 175 9.64 -9.49 -10.07
N GLU A 176 9.35 -8.79 -11.16
CA GLU A 176 10.27 -7.83 -11.78
C GLU A 176 10.64 -6.72 -10.79
N LEU A 177 9.67 -6.17 -10.05
CA LEU A 177 9.92 -5.13 -9.06
C LEU A 177 10.85 -5.62 -7.95
N LEU A 178 10.60 -6.80 -7.40
CA LEU A 178 11.46 -7.37 -6.36
C LEU A 178 12.86 -7.67 -6.88
N ASN A 179 12.99 -8.19 -8.12
CA ASN A 179 14.28 -8.47 -8.73
C ASN A 179 15.09 -7.21 -9.05
N ASP A 180 14.43 -6.06 -9.12
CA ASP A 180 15.07 -4.77 -9.36
C ASP A 180 15.63 -4.10 -8.09
N GLY A 181 15.73 -4.85 -6.99
CA GLY A 181 16.42 -4.38 -5.78
C GLY A 181 15.50 -4.07 -4.60
N PHE A 182 14.33 -4.69 -4.53
CA PHE A 182 13.37 -4.51 -3.44
C PHE A 182 13.09 -5.83 -2.71
N THR A 183 12.85 -5.72 -1.40
CA THR A 183 12.54 -6.84 -0.53
C THR A 183 11.10 -6.71 -0.02
N ASP A 184 10.30 -7.77 -0.16
CA ASP A 184 9.01 -7.93 0.51
C ASP A 184 9.27 -8.22 1.99
N THR A 185 9.03 -7.23 2.85
CA THR A 185 9.44 -7.28 4.26
C THR A 185 8.74 -8.38 5.04
N PHE A 186 7.44 -8.57 4.79
CA PHE A 186 6.68 -9.62 5.48
C PHE A 186 7.18 -11.00 5.07
N ARG A 187 7.33 -11.24 3.78
CA ARG A 187 7.79 -12.55 3.28
C ARG A 187 9.24 -12.85 3.65
N TYR A 188 10.06 -11.81 3.78
CA TYR A 188 11.44 -11.94 4.23
C TYR A 188 11.53 -12.46 5.67
N LEU A 189 10.75 -11.90 6.60
CA LEU A 189 10.73 -12.33 8.00
C LEU A 189 9.89 -13.60 8.23
N HIS A 190 8.87 -13.83 7.41
CA HIS A 190 7.89 -14.90 7.58
C HIS A 190 7.74 -15.69 6.27
N PRO A 191 8.77 -16.44 5.85
CA PRO A 191 8.83 -17.05 4.51
C PRO A 191 7.73 -18.10 4.25
N GLU A 192 7.14 -18.68 5.29
CA GLU A 192 6.13 -19.74 5.16
C GLU A 192 4.79 -19.39 5.82
N GLU A 193 4.63 -18.19 6.36
CA GLU A 193 3.40 -17.80 7.04
C GLU A 193 2.28 -17.48 6.05
N VAL A 194 1.13 -18.09 6.26
CA VAL A 194 -0.10 -17.83 5.50
C VAL A 194 -0.94 -16.82 6.27
N THR A 195 -0.89 -15.57 5.82
CA THR A 195 -1.66 -14.47 6.41
C THR A 195 -2.08 -13.51 5.31
N TYR A 196 -3.33 -13.06 5.37
CA TYR A 196 -3.93 -12.21 4.35
C TYR A 196 -4.17 -10.81 4.89
N SER A 197 -4.28 -9.83 3.97
CA SER A 197 -4.55 -8.43 4.30
C SER A 197 -5.88 -7.92 3.76
N TRP A 198 -6.53 -8.66 2.89
CA TRP A 198 -7.79 -8.30 2.27
C TRP A 198 -8.72 -9.50 2.14
N TRP A 199 -10.03 -9.25 2.35
CA TRP A 199 -11.11 -10.24 2.17
C TRP A 199 -12.30 -9.55 1.52
N SER A 200 -12.90 -10.18 0.51
CA SER A 200 -14.13 -9.66 -0.09
C SER A 200 -15.22 -9.52 0.98
N TYR A 201 -16.07 -8.51 0.86
CA TYR A 201 -17.29 -8.42 1.68
C TYR A 201 -18.33 -9.51 1.34
N ARG A 202 -18.17 -10.18 0.20
CA ARG A 202 -19.09 -11.21 -0.26
C ARG A 202 -18.80 -12.55 0.42
N PHE A 203 -19.84 -13.36 0.57
CA PHE A 203 -19.76 -14.76 0.98
C PHE A 203 -19.08 -14.99 2.34
N LYS A 204 -19.11 -14.00 3.22
CA LYS A 204 -18.44 -14.08 4.54
C LYS A 204 -16.95 -14.48 4.41
N ALA A 205 -16.27 -13.90 3.43
CA ALA A 205 -14.89 -14.27 3.10
C ALA A 205 -13.93 -14.09 4.30
N ARG A 206 -14.09 -13.02 5.08
CA ARG A 206 -13.22 -12.77 6.24
C ARG A 206 -13.46 -13.79 7.37
N GLU A 207 -14.71 -14.13 7.67
CA GLU A 207 -15.03 -15.17 8.65
C GLU A 207 -14.42 -16.53 8.26
N LYS A 208 -14.42 -16.84 6.97
CA LYS A 208 -13.87 -18.09 6.41
C LYS A 208 -12.37 -18.00 6.16
N ASN A 209 -11.77 -16.83 6.38
CA ASN A 209 -10.40 -16.52 6.02
C ASN A 209 -10.06 -16.84 4.55
N ALA A 210 -10.99 -16.57 3.65
CA ALA A 210 -10.80 -16.66 2.20
C ALA A 210 -10.22 -15.35 1.68
N GLY A 211 -8.97 -15.09 2.03
CA GLY A 211 -8.32 -13.81 1.83
C GLY A 211 -7.18 -13.83 0.83
N TRP A 212 -6.63 -12.63 0.63
CA TRP A 212 -5.49 -12.33 -0.24
C TRP A 212 -4.53 -11.42 0.51
N ARG A 213 -3.23 -11.61 0.34
CA ARG A 213 -2.22 -10.65 0.79
C ARG A 213 -1.87 -9.76 -0.39
N ILE A 214 -2.39 -8.54 -0.39
CA ILE A 214 -2.22 -7.55 -1.47
C ILE A 214 -1.70 -6.21 -0.97
N ASP A 215 -1.54 -6.04 0.34
CA ASP A 215 -0.96 -4.87 0.98
C ASP A 215 0.46 -5.19 1.44
N TYR A 216 1.40 -4.31 1.13
CA TYR A 216 2.83 -4.60 1.29
C TYR A 216 3.59 -3.43 1.91
N PHE A 217 4.69 -3.77 2.59
CA PHE A 217 5.86 -2.92 2.72
C PHE A 217 7.02 -3.56 1.96
N LEU A 218 7.53 -2.84 0.98
CA LEU A 218 8.77 -3.19 0.28
C LEU A 218 9.85 -2.20 0.68
N VAL A 219 11.08 -2.67 0.82
CA VAL A 219 12.22 -1.79 1.09
C VAL A 219 13.33 -2.07 0.10
N SER A 220 14.16 -1.05 -0.18
CA SER A 220 15.42 -1.26 -0.90
C SER A 220 16.21 -2.39 -0.25
N ASP A 221 16.83 -3.26 -1.04
CA ASP A 221 17.55 -4.42 -0.51
C ASP A 221 18.63 -4.05 0.52
N ARG A 222 19.24 -2.87 0.41
CA ARG A 222 20.24 -2.39 1.39
C ARG A 222 19.64 -2.07 2.76
N LEU A 223 18.32 -1.99 2.90
CA LEU A 223 17.62 -1.86 4.19
C LEU A 223 17.19 -3.20 4.78
N ARG A 224 17.45 -4.30 4.12
CA ARG A 224 16.95 -5.62 4.53
C ARG A 224 17.32 -5.97 5.97
N GLU A 225 18.55 -5.70 6.38
CA GLU A 225 19.01 -5.99 7.73
C GLU A 225 18.46 -5.03 8.79
N GLN A 226 17.90 -3.91 8.39
CA GLN A 226 17.22 -2.98 9.29
C GLN A 226 15.75 -3.37 9.57
N ILE A 227 15.21 -4.37 8.90
CA ILE A 227 13.85 -4.85 9.17
C ILE A 227 13.86 -5.59 10.51
N THR A 228 13.18 -5.03 11.51
CA THR A 228 13.09 -5.61 12.85
C THR A 228 11.76 -6.30 13.11
N GLU A 229 10.68 -5.88 12.41
CA GLU A 229 9.35 -6.47 12.56
C GLU A 229 8.56 -6.27 11.26
N ALA A 230 7.68 -7.22 10.94
CA ALA A 230 6.68 -7.10 9.88
C ALA A 230 5.41 -7.81 10.32
N LYS A 231 4.29 -7.08 10.35
CA LYS A 231 3.00 -7.60 10.85
C LYS A 231 1.86 -7.30 9.89
N ILE A 232 0.85 -8.14 9.97
CA ILE A 232 -0.46 -7.94 9.34
C ILE A 232 -1.49 -7.97 10.45
N HIS A 233 -2.17 -6.84 10.71
CA HIS A 233 -3.09 -6.68 11.83
C HIS A 233 -4.49 -7.20 11.48
N THR A 234 -4.63 -8.50 11.34
CA THR A 234 -5.86 -9.16 10.86
C THR A 234 -7.07 -8.97 11.77
N ASP A 235 -6.86 -8.63 13.03
CA ASP A 235 -7.89 -8.36 14.04
C ASP A 235 -8.49 -6.95 13.95
N ILE A 236 -7.85 -6.02 13.22
CA ILE A 236 -8.35 -4.65 13.08
C ILE A 236 -9.41 -4.60 11.98
N MET A 237 -10.59 -4.13 12.37
CA MET A 237 -11.76 -3.99 11.50
C MET A 237 -11.93 -2.53 11.03
N GLY A 238 -12.88 -2.27 10.14
CA GLY A 238 -13.21 -0.92 9.66
C GLY A 238 -13.09 -0.76 8.15
N SER A 239 -12.41 -1.69 7.49
CA SER A 239 -12.26 -1.77 6.04
C SER A 239 -12.29 -3.23 5.61
N ASP A 240 -12.39 -3.52 4.34
CA ASP A 240 -12.17 -4.87 3.77
C ASP A 240 -10.69 -5.24 3.71
N HIS A 241 -9.79 -4.27 3.92
CA HIS A 241 -8.39 -4.49 4.22
C HIS A 241 -8.12 -4.34 5.72
N CYS A 242 -7.06 -4.96 6.22
CA CYS A 242 -6.50 -4.65 7.52
C CYS A 242 -5.17 -3.90 7.38
N PRO A 243 -4.72 -3.18 8.44
CA PRO A 243 -3.42 -2.52 8.40
C PRO A 243 -2.26 -3.51 8.32
N VAL A 244 -1.21 -3.10 7.61
CA VAL A 244 0.09 -3.79 7.61
C VAL A 244 1.15 -2.89 8.22
N GLU A 245 2.18 -3.50 8.80
CA GLU A 245 3.23 -2.82 9.56
C GLU A 245 4.61 -3.30 9.17
N VAL A 246 5.57 -2.38 9.14
CA VAL A 246 6.99 -2.70 9.19
C VAL A 246 7.67 -1.80 10.21
N ASP A 247 8.58 -2.37 10.99
CA ASP A 247 9.47 -1.64 11.87
C ASP A 247 10.90 -1.70 11.30
N LEU A 248 11.52 -0.53 11.17
CA LEU A 248 12.87 -0.38 10.62
C LEU A 248 13.78 0.32 11.63
N ALA A 249 15.00 -0.17 11.77
CA ALA A 249 16.06 0.45 12.56
C ALA A 249 16.77 1.54 11.72
N LEU A 250 16.08 2.67 11.50
CA LEU A 250 16.58 3.83 10.73
C LEU A 250 17.00 4.96 11.65
#